data_6255f5eb5142db03f116aea8d6b70cfb
#
_entry.id   6255f5eb5142db03f116aea8d6b70cfb
#
_cell.length_a   1.000
_cell.length_b   1.000
_cell.length_c   1.000
_cell.angle_alpha   90.00
_cell.angle_beta   90.00
_cell.angle_gamma   90.00
#
_symmetry.space_group_name_H-M   'P 1'
#
loop_
_entity.id
_entity.type
_entity.pdbx_description
1 polymer ?
#
loop_
_entity_poly.entity_id
_entity_poly.type
_entity_poly.pdbx_seq_one_letter_code
_entity_poly.pdbx_strand_id
1 'polypeptide(L)'
;LVRNGTATTTIVVPDKPLPVAAFAAEELQYHLERATGARLAIAKESAAEAAGAHLFVGACRAAAKAGLDTDALPPNGFLLKLIGDRFFLVGDDSDGPPAWILHNNRTRVGTLFAVYEFLEKHLGVRWLWPGELGEVIPKRASVFLDSWDQTGKPAFVHARWRDGGNTVAGEAGWASPQVRSKFLSEQSKWLRRHRFALGVNMDMAHAYTQWWDRHKDDHPEYFNLLPDGTRRPDPTYHGAAPSLISMCVSEPAFHRAVVENWKQTRSPERPYIDVSENDTPGKCNCPRCLSWDVRDPALEAPWESRLEYAKKAFDAAEAGWDKHLGSLSDRYARYYLAVQKEAEKVDPNAVVMGYAYANYVDPPCEVKLNERVLLGVVPPMYFPWTDEVLKDNRARWDGWRATGARMFLRPNWMLDGHNLPLFIARKLGEDFRYFAHNGMIGTDFDSLTGQYSTQGPNLYVLARLHDDPQREVAEVLDEYYSAFGPAKDAIRAYFTHWEQLCDAITTAPEGLHWSRFYRQAGEMFTPQAMARAN
;
A
#
# COMPACT_ATOMS: atom_id res chain seq x y z
N LEU A 1 -9.46 -19.61 29.91
CA LEU A 1 -9.93 -20.10 28.60
C LEU A 1 -9.66 -21.60 28.45
N VAL A 2 -8.43 -22.01 28.76
CA VAL A 2 -7.97 -23.41 28.71
C VAL A 2 -7.20 -23.70 29.98
N ARG A 3 -7.42 -24.85 30.58
CA ARG A 3 -6.70 -25.33 31.75
C ARG A 3 -6.16 -26.73 31.50
N ASN A 4 -4.85 -26.89 31.51
CA ASN A 4 -4.17 -28.17 31.31
C ASN A 4 -4.67 -28.95 30.09
N GLY A 5 -4.77 -28.26 28.93
CA GLY A 5 -5.24 -28.84 27.67
C GLY A 5 -6.77 -29.09 27.61
N THR A 6 -7.53 -28.65 28.60
CA THR A 6 -9.00 -28.79 28.60
C THR A 6 -9.66 -27.44 28.41
N ALA A 7 -10.58 -27.33 27.47
CA ALA A 7 -11.39 -26.13 27.24
C ALA A 7 -12.33 -25.87 28.43
N THR A 8 -12.28 -24.65 28.97
CA THR A 8 -13.14 -24.22 30.11
C THR A 8 -14.05 -23.06 29.72
N THR A 9 -14.08 -22.71 28.44
CA THR A 9 -14.77 -21.52 27.91
C THR A 9 -15.35 -21.84 26.54
N THR A 10 -16.49 -21.22 26.22
CA THR A 10 -17.13 -21.30 24.91
C THR A 10 -16.96 -19.99 24.15
N ILE A 11 -16.68 -20.06 22.86
CA ILE A 11 -16.72 -18.93 21.94
C ILE A 11 -18.19 -18.69 21.56
N VAL A 12 -18.69 -17.48 21.76
CA VAL A 12 -20.08 -17.13 21.51
C VAL A 12 -20.16 -16.09 20.41
N VAL A 13 -20.96 -16.38 19.39
CA VAL A 13 -21.22 -15.48 18.26
C VAL A 13 -22.68 -15.03 18.26
N PRO A 14 -23.05 -13.93 17.61
CA PRO A 14 -24.47 -13.55 17.43
C PRO A 14 -25.31 -14.67 16.83
N ASP A 15 -26.62 -14.65 17.06
CA ASP A 15 -27.53 -15.66 16.49
C ASP A 15 -27.51 -15.67 14.95
N LYS A 16 -27.28 -14.50 14.35
CA LYS A 16 -27.05 -14.30 12.91
C LYS A 16 -25.75 -13.51 12.74
N PRO A 17 -24.59 -14.19 12.83
CA PRO A 17 -23.31 -13.50 12.74
C PRO A 17 -23.09 -12.98 11.31
N LEU A 18 -22.48 -11.81 11.20
CA LEU A 18 -21.87 -11.40 9.94
C LEU A 18 -20.75 -12.39 9.57
N PRO A 19 -20.41 -12.53 8.29
CA PRO A 19 -19.29 -13.38 7.85
C PRO A 19 -17.98 -13.08 8.60
N VAL A 20 -17.74 -11.81 8.95
CA VAL A 20 -16.59 -11.35 9.72
C VAL A 20 -16.55 -11.98 11.11
N ALA A 21 -17.65 -11.90 11.86
CA ALA A 21 -17.73 -12.45 13.22
C ALA A 21 -17.61 -13.99 13.22
N ALA A 22 -18.23 -14.66 12.24
CA ALA A 22 -18.11 -16.11 12.09
C ALA A 22 -16.65 -16.52 11.80
N PHE A 23 -16.00 -15.89 10.84
CA PHE A 23 -14.60 -16.16 10.50
C PHE A 23 -13.64 -15.80 11.64
N ALA A 24 -13.87 -14.70 12.35
CA ALA A 24 -13.08 -14.32 13.52
C ALA A 24 -13.14 -15.37 14.63
N ALA A 25 -14.33 -15.96 14.87
CA ALA A 25 -14.50 -17.06 15.83
C ALA A 25 -13.76 -18.33 15.40
N GLU A 26 -13.74 -18.65 14.10
CA GLU A 26 -12.98 -19.77 13.54
C GLU A 26 -11.46 -19.55 13.66
N GLU A 27 -10.95 -18.35 13.35
CA GLU A 27 -9.53 -17.99 13.53
C GLU A 27 -9.13 -18.07 15.01
N LEU A 28 -9.97 -17.60 15.92
CA LEU A 28 -9.72 -17.71 17.37
C LEU A 28 -9.67 -19.18 17.83
N GLN A 29 -10.65 -20.00 17.40
CA GLN A 29 -10.70 -21.42 17.70
C GLN A 29 -9.47 -22.15 17.18
N TYR A 30 -9.12 -21.91 15.90
CA TYR A 30 -7.97 -22.53 15.24
C TYR A 30 -6.65 -22.26 16.00
N HIS A 31 -6.38 -21.01 16.34
CA HIS A 31 -5.13 -20.66 17.00
C HIS A 31 -5.06 -21.14 18.45
N LEU A 32 -6.18 -21.09 19.18
CA LEU A 32 -6.26 -21.65 20.53
C LEU A 32 -6.06 -23.17 20.53
N GLU A 33 -6.69 -23.89 19.61
CA GLU A 33 -6.51 -25.34 19.45
C GLU A 33 -5.05 -25.68 19.08
N ARG A 34 -4.46 -24.94 18.14
CA ARG A 34 -3.05 -25.12 17.76
C ARG A 34 -2.08 -24.81 18.93
N ALA A 35 -2.38 -23.82 19.76
CA ALA A 35 -1.57 -23.45 20.91
C ALA A 35 -1.68 -24.45 22.06
N THR A 36 -2.87 -24.96 22.35
CA THR A 36 -3.17 -25.68 23.60
C THR A 36 -3.56 -27.14 23.42
N GLY A 37 -3.92 -27.56 22.22
CA GLY A 37 -4.55 -28.86 21.94
C GLY A 37 -6.04 -28.93 22.28
N ALA A 38 -6.60 -27.88 22.91
CA ALA A 38 -8.00 -27.84 23.32
C ALA A 38 -8.85 -27.09 22.26
N ARG A 39 -9.87 -27.76 21.74
CA ARG A 39 -10.84 -27.16 20.82
C ARG A 39 -12.01 -26.55 21.61
N LEU A 40 -12.14 -25.24 21.62
CA LEU A 40 -13.25 -24.54 22.22
C LEU A 40 -14.49 -24.69 21.31
N ALA A 41 -15.69 -24.91 21.92
CA ALA A 41 -16.92 -24.89 21.15
C ALA A 41 -17.24 -23.48 20.65
N ILE A 42 -17.83 -23.38 19.46
CA ILE A 42 -18.45 -22.14 18.95
C ILE A 42 -19.97 -22.33 19.04
N ALA A 43 -20.65 -21.45 19.78
CA ALA A 43 -22.08 -21.48 20.01
C ALA A 43 -22.74 -20.15 19.59
N LYS A 44 -24.00 -20.21 19.18
CA LYS A 44 -24.83 -19.01 19.02
C LYS A 44 -25.24 -18.46 20.38
N GLU A 45 -25.39 -17.15 20.48
CA GLU A 45 -25.72 -16.49 21.76
C GLU A 45 -27.00 -17.03 22.41
N SER A 46 -28.03 -17.39 21.63
CA SER A 46 -29.27 -17.96 22.15
C SER A 46 -29.12 -19.39 22.67
N ALA A 47 -28.05 -20.11 22.26
CA ALA A 47 -27.76 -21.49 22.67
C ALA A 47 -26.64 -21.56 23.71
N ALA A 48 -25.99 -20.44 24.04
CA ALA A 48 -24.95 -20.41 25.05
C ALA A 48 -25.56 -20.55 26.45
N GLU A 49 -24.94 -21.36 27.30
CA GLU A 49 -25.38 -21.51 28.69
C GLU A 49 -25.26 -20.17 29.43
N ALA A 50 -26.22 -19.89 30.32
CA ALA A 50 -26.25 -18.65 31.08
C ALA A 50 -25.10 -18.55 32.11
N ALA A 51 -24.55 -19.69 32.53
CA ALA A 51 -23.46 -19.80 33.48
C ALA A 51 -22.14 -20.22 32.79
N GLY A 52 -21.02 -19.69 33.27
CA GLY A 52 -19.68 -20.02 32.81
C GLY A 52 -18.99 -18.87 32.08
N ALA A 53 -17.69 -19.03 31.86
CA ALA A 53 -16.88 -18.07 31.17
C ALA A 53 -17.13 -18.12 29.64
N HIS A 54 -17.26 -16.96 29.00
CA HIS A 54 -17.53 -16.86 27.57
C HIS A 54 -16.60 -15.87 26.86
N LEU A 55 -16.22 -16.23 25.64
CA LEU A 55 -15.55 -15.37 24.66
C LEU A 55 -16.58 -14.89 23.64
N PHE A 56 -17.06 -13.67 23.80
CA PHE A 56 -18.02 -13.07 22.85
C PHE A 56 -17.27 -12.47 21.65
N VAL A 57 -17.58 -12.96 20.46
CA VAL A 57 -16.95 -12.53 19.20
C VAL A 57 -17.99 -11.88 18.29
N GLY A 58 -17.80 -10.60 18.00
CA GLY A 58 -18.74 -9.78 17.21
C GLY A 58 -19.84 -9.14 18.05
N ALA A 59 -20.74 -8.42 17.37
CA ALA A 59 -21.79 -7.61 17.98
C ALA A 59 -22.93 -8.46 18.59
N CYS A 60 -22.61 -9.19 19.66
CA CYS A 60 -23.58 -9.97 20.45
C CYS A 60 -24.49 -9.04 21.27
N ARG A 61 -25.71 -9.49 21.62
CA ARG A 61 -26.59 -8.76 22.55
C ARG A 61 -25.94 -8.56 23.93
N ALA A 62 -25.10 -9.51 24.35
CA ALA A 62 -24.33 -9.39 25.58
C ALA A 62 -23.37 -8.20 25.54
N ALA A 63 -22.73 -7.92 24.42
CA ALA A 63 -21.87 -6.74 24.25
C ALA A 63 -22.67 -5.44 24.37
N ALA A 64 -23.82 -5.34 23.70
CA ALA A 64 -24.71 -4.19 23.81
C ALA A 64 -25.20 -3.97 25.25
N LYS A 65 -25.59 -5.04 25.96
CA LYS A 65 -25.99 -4.98 27.38
C LYS A 65 -24.83 -4.55 28.30
N ALA A 66 -23.59 -4.83 27.91
CA ALA A 66 -22.40 -4.38 28.62
C ALA A 66 -22.00 -2.93 28.28
N GLY A 67 -22.78 -2.23 27.45
CA GLY A 67 -22.51 -0.84 27.04
C GLY A 67 -21.37 -0.71 26.01
N LEU A 68 -21.06 -1.79 25.29
CA LEU A 68 -20.04 -1.78 24.26
C LEU A 68 -20.67 -1.39 22.92
N ASP A 69 -20.47 -0.13 22.54
CA ASP A 69 -21.02 0.45 21.30
C ASP A 69 -20.01 0.28 20.15
N THR A 70 -20.31 -0.60 19.22
CA THR A 70 -19.47 -0.81 18.02
C THR A 70 -19.72 0.26 16.96
N ASP A 71 -20.87 0.93 16.94
CA ASP A 71 -21.20 1.98 15.96
C ASP A 71 -20.43 3.28 16.23
N ALA A 72 -19.94 3.47 17.46
CA ALA A 72 -19.08 4.59 17.84
C ALA A 72 -17.60 4.37 17.44
N LEU A 73 -17.22 3.17 17.01
CA LEU A 73 -15.85 2.87 16.59
C LEU A 73 -15.55 3.48 15.21
N PRO A 74 -14.29 3.91 14.98
CA PRO A 74 -13.88 4.33 13.65
C PRO A 74 -13.89 3.13 12.68
N PRO A 75 -13.82 3.35 11.35
CA PRO A 75 -13.77 2.27 10.37
C PRO A 75 -12.70 1.23 10.70
N ASN A 76 -13.10 -0.05 10.75
CA ASN A 76 -12.30 -1.19 11.22
C ASN A 76 -11.76 -1.05 12.65
N GLY A 77 -12.30 -0.15 13.45
CA GLY A 77 -11.97 -0.04 14.88
C GLY A 77 -12.44 -1.25 15.66
N PHE A 78 -11.78 -1.54 16.77
CA PHE A 78 -12.06 -2.72 17.57
C PHE A 78 -11.84 -2.47 19.06
N LEU A 79 -12.40 -3.36 19.85
CA LEU A 79 -12.27 -3.30 21.30
C LEU A 79 -12.19 -4.72 21.88
N LEU A 80 -11.30 -4.87 22.89
CA LEU A 80 -11.15 -6.06 23.74
C LEU A 80 -11.43 -5.66 25.17
N LYS A 81 -12.42 -6.33 25.80
CA LYS A 81 -12.78 -6.00 27.19
C LYS A 81 -13.18 -7.23 27.99
N LEU A 82 -12.57 -7.38 29.16
CA LEU A 82 -12.96 -8.40 30.15
C LEU A 82 -13.86 -7.76 31.20
N ILE A 83 -15.07 -8.29 31.36
CA ILE A 83 -16.06 -7.88 32.37
C ILE A 83 -16.50 -9.12 33.15
N GLY A 84 -16.00 -9.28 34.35
CA GLY A 84 -16.22 -10.51 35.13
C GLY A 84 -15.62 -11.73 34.42
N ASP A 85 -16.45 -12.70 34.07
CA ASP A 85 -16.08 -13.92 33.36
C ASP A 85 -16.38 -13.85 31.84
N ARG A 86 -16.70 -12.66 31.32
CA ARG A 86 -17.07 -12.41 29.93
C ARG A 86 -15.98 -11.60 29.23
N PHE A 87 -15.37 -12.18 28.21
CA PHE A 87 -14.40 -11.49 27.37
C PHE A 87 -15.01 -11.14 26.01
N PHE A 88 -15.01 -9.87 25.68
CA PHE A 88 -15.57 -9.32 24.46
C PHE A 88 -14.48 -8.97 23.48
N LEU A 89 -14.63 -9.48 22.25
CA LEU A 89 -13.81 -9.22 21.08
C LEU A 89 -14.75 -8.70 19.99
N VAL A 90 -14.88 -7.38 19.87
CA VAL A 90 -15.89 -6.74 19.03
C VAL A 90 -15.27 -5.61 18.20
N GLY A 91 -15.88 -5.28 17.08
CA GLY A 91 -15.38 -4.21 16.23
C GLY A 91 -16.42 -3.71 15.22
N ASP A 92 -16.02 -2.68 14.48
CA ASP A 92 -16.78 -2.15 13.35
C ASP A 92 -16.65 -3.10 12.17
N ASP A 93 -17.72 -3.83 11.89
CA ASP A 93 -17.81 -4.84 10.84
C ASP A 93 -18.81 -4.44 9.75
N SER A 94 -18.59 -4.93 8.54
CA SER A 94 -19.59 -4.90 7.48
C SER A 94 -19.81 -6.27 6.86
N ASP A 95 -20.90 -6.42 6.10
CA ASP A 95 -21.12 -7.62 5.30
C ASP A 95 -20.06 -7.73 4.19
N GLY A 96 -19.66 -8.95 3.86
CA GLY A 96 -18.70 -9.25 2.81
C GLY A 96 -17.63 -10.28 3.21
N PRO A 97 -16.72 -10.62 2.28
CA PRO A 97 -15.68 -11.63 2.52
C PRO A 97 -14.62 -11.15 3.51
N PRO A 98 -14.48 -11.78 4.69
CA PRO A 98 -13.62 -11.27 5.76
C PRO A 98 -12.12 -11.42 5.49
N ALA A 99 -11.71 -12.56 4.95
CA ALA A 99 -10.31 -12.87 4.72
C ALA A 99 -9.73 -12.18 3.48
N TRP A 100 -10.57 -11.89 2.49
CA TRP A 100 -10.14 -11.34 1.23
C TRP A 100 -9.95 -9.82 1.29
N ILE A 101 -8.79 -9.30 0.89
CA ILE A 101 -8.51 -7.86 0.83
C ILE A 101 -8.08 -7.39 -0.57
N LEU A 102 -7.72 -8.29 -1.46
CA LEU A 102 -7.33 -7.98 -2.83
C LEU A 102 -8.54 -7.52 -3.66
N HIS A 103 -8.30 -6.95 -4.84
CA HIS A 103 -9.33 -6.46 -5.76
C HIS A 103 -10.31 -5.45 -5.11
N ASN A 104 -9.79 -4.54 -4.29
CA ASN A 104 -10.56 -3.44 -3.69
C ASN A 104 -11.72 -3.88 -2.77
N ASN A 105 -11.62 -5.05 -2.18
CA ASN A 105 -12.58 -5.46 -1.16
C ASN A 105 -12.45 -4.61 0.10
N ARG A 106 -13.51 -3.88 0.45
CA ARG A 106 -13.58 -2.96 1.59
C ARG A 106 -14.41 -3.47 2.74
N THR A 107 -14.59 -4.77 2.87
CA THR A 107 -15.24 -5.35 4.05
C THR A 107 -14.54 -4.85 5.30
N ARG A 108 -15.27 -4.15 6.17
CA ARG A 108 -14.79 -3.76 7.49
C ARG A 108 -14.76 -4.98 8.38
N VAL A 109 -13.66 -5.14 9.13
CA VAL A 109 -13.30 -6.38 9.82
C VAL A 109 -12.79 -6.13 11.24
N GLY A 110 -13.35 -5.15 11.94
CA GLY A 110 -12.89 -4.76 13.28
C GLY A 110 -12.88 -5.91 14.28
N THR A 111 -13.90 -6.75 14.31
CA THR A 111 -13.94 -7.95 15.17
C THR A 111 -12.79 -8.91 14.87
N LEU A 112 -12.45 -9.11 13.60
CA LEU A 112 -11.31 -9.95 13.21
C LEU A 112 -9.98 -9.34 13.72
N PHE A 113 -9.85 -8.02 13.68
CA PHE A 113 -8.68 -7.33 14.21
C PHE A 113 -8.58 -7.44 15.73
N ALA A 114 -9.71 -7.41 16.46
CA ALA A 114 -9.72 -7.69 17.89
C ALA A 114 -9.19 -9.09 18.21
N VAL A 115 -9.59 -10.09 17.42
CA VAL A 115 -9.08 -11.47 17.56
C VAL A 115 -7.59 -11.53 17.29
N TYR A 116 -7.09 -10.94 16.22
CA TYR A 116 -5.66 -10.96 15.91
C TYR A 116 -4.83 -10.21 16.95
N GLU A 117 -5.34 -9.10 17.49
CA GLU A 117 -4.71 -8.38 18.60
C GLU A 117 -4.55 -9.26 19.84
N PHE A 118 -5.60 -9.98 20.20
CA PHE A 118 -5.55 -10.95 21.30
C PHE A 118 -4.55 -12.07 21.04
N LEU A 119 -4.57 -12.66 19.86
CA LEU A 119 -3.66 -13.76 19.50
C LEU A 119 -2.19 -13.33 19.54
N GLU A 120 -1.88 -12.14 19.06
CA GLU A 120 -0.51 -11.61 19.07
C GLU A 120 -0.04 -11.23 20.48
N LYS A 121 -0.82 -10.43 21.20
CA LYS A 121 -0.39 -9.88 22.49
C LYS A 121 -0.47 -10.89 23.63
N HIS A 122 -1.48 -11.75 23.61
CA HIS A 122 -1.70 -12.69 24.71
C HIS A 122 -1.06 -14.05 24.46
N LEU A 123 -1.19 -14.60 23.26
CA LEU A 123 -0.63 -15.92 22.93
C LEU A 123 0.76 -15.85 22.33
N GLY A 124 1.20 -14.70 21.85
CA GLY A 124 2.49 -14.53 21.18
C GLY A 124 2.51 -15.09 19.76
N VAL A 125 1.35 -15.23 19.13
CA VAL A 125 1.24 -15.68 17.73
C VAL A 125 1.92 -14.68 16.80
N ARG A 126 2.64 -15.19 15.79
CA ARG A 126 3.22 -14.38 14.72
C ARG A 126 2.96 -15.04 13.37
N TRP A 127 2.83 -14.24 12.33
CA TRP A 127 2.62 -14.69 10.95
C TRP A 127 3.70 -14.10 10.05
N LEU A 128 4.77 -14.87 9.83
CA LEU A 128 5.97 -14.38 9.14
C LEU A 128 5.76 -14.19 7.63
N TRP A 129 4.98 -15.08 7.01
CA TRP A 129 4.59 -15.08 5.60
C TRP A 129 3.27 -15.83 5.39
N PRO A 130 2.66 -15.74 4.20
CA PRO A 130 1.41 -16.45 3.91
C PRO A 130 1.49 -17.96 4.08
N GLY A 131 0.40 -18.54 4.59
CA GLY A 131 0.23 -19.97 4.78
C GLY A 131 0.75 -20.51 6.12
N GLU A 132 0.44 -21.78 6.39
CA GLU A 132 0.72 -22.42 7.68
C GLU A 132 2.20 -22.45 8.05
N LEU A 133 3.10 -22.55 7.07
CA LEU A 133 4.55 -22.55 7.33
C LEU A 133 5.04 -21.23 7.91
N GLY A 134 4.31 -20.14 7.69
CA GLY A 134 4.61 -18.83 8.26
C GLY A 134 4.04 -18.62 9.67
N GLU A 135 3.26 -19.55 10.20
CA GLU A 135 2.60 -19.42 11.49
C GLU A 135 3.51 -19.85 12.63
N VAL A 136 3.78 -18.94 13.53
CA VAL A 136 4.47 -19.19 14.80
C VAL A 136 3.45 -19.16 15.93
N ILE A 137 3.08 -20.32 16.45
CA ILE A 137 2.06 -20.48 17.49
C ILE A 137 2.71 -21.15 18.73
N PRO A 138 3.07 -20.34 19.75
CA PRO A 138 3.67 -20.88 20.97
C PRO A 138 2.77 -21.90 21.66
N LYS A 139 3.34 -23.03 22.06
CA LYS A 139 2.61 -24.06 22.78
C LYS A 139 2.39 -23.67 24.25
N ARG A 140 1.18 -23.87 24.74
CA ARG A 140 0.77 -23.54 26.10
C ARG A 140 -0.16 -24.63 26.68
N ALA A 141 0.06 -25.07 27.90
CA ALA A 141 -0.85 -26.01 28.55
C ALA A 141 -2.14 -25.32 29.05
N SER A 142 -2.04 -24.03 29.36
CA SER A 142 -3.17 -23.23 29.88
C SER A 142 -3.14 -21.81 29.34
N VAL A 143 -4.32 -21.22 29.21
CA VAL A 143 -4.53 -19.82 28.80
C VAL A 143 -5.52 -19.17 29.77
N PHE A 144 -5.05 -18.17 30.51
CA PHE A 144 -5.83 -17.40 31.50
C PHE A 144 -5.94 -15.95 31.02
N LEU A 145 -6.97 -15.25 31.47
CA LEU A 145 -7.14 -13.82 31.25
C LEU A 145 -7.15 -13.13 32.62
N ASP A 146 -6.29 -12.12 32.78
CA ASP A 146 -6.24 -11.35 34.01
C ASP A 146 -7.07 -10.06 33.92
N SER A 147 -6.76 -9.22 32.95
CA SER A 147 -7.50 -7.98 32.69
C SER A 147 -7.33 -7.57 31.22
N TRP A 148 -8.40 -7.01 30.64
CA TRP A 148 -8.37 -6.44 29.30
C TRP A 148 -9.37 -5.28 29.21
N ASP A 149 -8.88 -4.12 28.83
CA ASP A 149 -9.68 -2.96 28.43
C ASP A 149 -8.87 -2.19 27.40
N GLN A 150 -9.03 -2.55 26.13
CA GLN A 150 -8.25 -2.00 25.03
C GLN A 150 -9.15 -1.67 23.84
N THR A 151 -8.95 -0.50 23.29
CA THR A 151 -9.53 -0.09 22.00
C THR A 151 -8.40 0.13 21.01
N GLY A 152 -8.62 -0.28 19.76
CA GLY A 152 -7.66 -0.11 18.68
C GLY A 152 -8.33 0.23 17.35
N LYS A 153 -7.51 0.60 16.40
CA LYS A 153 -7.89 0.85 15.01
C LYS A 153 -6.68 0.64 14.11
N PRO A 154 -6.85 0.42 12.80
CA PRO A 154 -5.73 0.46 11.87
C PRO A 154 -4.95 1.78 11.94
N ALA A 155 -3.64 1.71 11.82
CA ALA A 155 -2.78 2.90 11.86
C ALA A 155 -3.04 3.84 10.67
N PHE A 156 -3.45 3.28 9.54
CA PHE A 156 -3.70 4.01 8.29
C PHE A 156 -5.16 3.91 7.86
N VAL A 157 -5.66 4.97 7.23
CA VAL A 157 -7.03 4.99 6.66
C VAL A 157 -7.16 4.09 5.44
N HIS A 158 -6.04 3.73 4.82
CA HIS A 158 -5.95 2.83 3.68
C HIS A 158 -4.57 2.17 3.68
N ALA A 159 -4.52 0.85 3.75
CA ALA A 159 -3.31 0.06 3.64
C ALA A 159 -3.50 -0.99 2.54
N ARG A 160 -2.79 -0.81 1.43
CA ARG A 160 -2.91 -1.67 0.25
C ARG A 160 -1.55 -2.12 -0.25
N TRP A 161 -1.44 -3.40 -0.52
CA TRP A 161 -0.44 -3.97 -1.41
C TRP A 161 -1.17 -4.60 -2.58
N ARG A 162 -0.87 -4.12 -3.79
CA ARG A 162 -1.49 -4.66 -5.00
C ARG A 162 -0.99 -6.06 -5.26
N ASP A 163 -1.87 -6.94 -5.73
CA ASP A 163 -1.41 -8.24 -6.19
C ASP A 163 -0.55 -8.06 -7.44
N GLY A 164 0.65 -8.62 -7.42
CA GLY A 164 1.57 -8.60 -8.55
C GLY A 164 1.28 -9.68 -9.59
N GLY A 165 0.18 -10.39 -9.45
CA GLY A 165 -0.12 -11.56 -10.26
C GLY A 165 -0.22 -11.33 -11.78
N ASN A 166 -0.27 -10.07 -12.19
CA ASN A 166 -0.41 -9.71 -13.60
C ASN A 166 0.85 -9.08 -14.21
N THR A 167 1.90 -8.74 -13.40
CA THR A 167 2.96 -7.90 -13.93
C THR A 167 4.16 -8.67 -14.44
N VAL A 168 4.92 -9.34 -13.59
CA VAL A 168 6.22 -9.87 -14.01
C VAL A 168 6.28 -11.38 -14.05
N ALA A 169 5.62 -12.01 -13.10
CA ALA A 169 5.49 -13.45 -13.14
C ALA A 169 4.41 -13.90 -14.13
N GLY A 170 3.48 -13.01 -14.49
CA GLY A 170 2.35 -13.30 -15.37
C GLY A 170 1.67 -14.62 -15.01
N GLU A 171 0.82 -15.12 -15.86
CA GLU A 171 0.32 -16.50 -15.71
C GLU A 171 1.44 -17.55 -15.90
N ALA A 172 2.48 -17.21 -16.68
CA ALA A 172 3.60 -18.09 -16.97
C ALA A 172 4.55 -18.35 -15.79
N GLY A 173 4.53 -17.51 -14.74
CA GLY A 173 5.35 -17.69 -13.54
C GLY A 173 4.73 -18.60 -12.47
N TRP A 174 3.47 -18.99 -12.62
CA TRP A 174 2.77 -19.85 -11.67
C TRP A 174 2.68 -21.29 -12.18
N ALA A 175 2.87 -22.26 -11.28
CA ALA A 175 2.77 -23.66 -11.61
C ALA A 175 1.37 -24.06 -12.15
N SER A 176 0.32 -23.38 -11.67
CA SER A 176 -1.04 -23.50 -12.19
C SER A 176 -1.93 -22.34 -11.67
N PRO A 177 -3.10 -22.09 -12.32
CA PRO A 177 -4.09 -21.14 -11.80
C PRO A 177 -4.55 -21.47 -10.36
N GLN A 178 -4.61 -22.75 -9.99
CA GLN A 178 -5.00 -23.19 -8.66
C GLN A 178 -3.95 -22.82 -7.61
N VAL A 179 -2.67 -22.99 -7.93
CA VAL A 179 -1.55 -22.58 -7.06
C VAL A 179 -1.57 -21.06 -6.85
N ARG A 180 -1.78 -20.28 -7.93
CA ARG A 180 -1.94 -18.83 -7.85
C ARG A 180 -3.12 -18.45 -6.96
N SER A 181 -4.30 -19.00 -7.19
CA SER A 181 -5.51 -18.71 -6.41
C SER A 181 -5.32 -19.03 -4.92
N LYS A 182 -4.71 -20.18 -4.59
CA LYS A 182 -4.38 -20.54 -3.22
C LYS A 182 -3.42 -19.52 -2.59
N PHE A 183 -2.36 -19.16 -3.29
CA PHE A 183 -1.39 -18.19 -2.79
C PHE A 183 -2.05 -16.83 -2.53
N LEU A 184 -2.85 -16.30 -3.45
CA LEU A 184 -3.55 -15.02 -3.28
C LEU A 184 -4.51 -15.05 -2.08
N SER A 185 -5.18 -16.17 -1.84
CA SER A 185 -6.03 -16.37 -0.67
C SER A 185 -5.23 -16.33 0.64
N GLU A 186 -4.10 -17.04 0.70
CA GLU A 186 -3.22 -17.05 1.88
C GLU A 186 -2.55 -15.68 2.09
N GLN A 187 -2.12 -15.01 1.02
CA GLN A 187 -1.58 -13.66 1.09
C GLN A 187 -2.62 -12.66 1.61
N SER A 188 -3.85 -12.75 1.13
CA SER A 188 -4.95 -11.90 1.56
C SER A 188 -5.22 -12.06 3.06
N LYS A 189 -5.28 -13.31 3.53
CA LYS A 189 -5.42 -13.63 4.95
C LYS A 189 -4.25 -13.10 5.78
N TRP A 190 -3.02 -13.26 5.29
CA TRP A 190 -1.81 -12.77 5.93
C TRP A 190 -1.82 -11.24 6.07
N LEU A 191 -2.23 -10.50 5.03
CA LEU A 191 -2.41 -9.04 5.09
C LEU A 191 -3.44 -8.64 6.16
N ARG A 192 -4.60 -9.34 6.22
CA ARG A 192 -5.60 -9.10 7.28
C ARG A 192 -5.05 -9.33 8.68
N ARG A 193 -4.22 -10.36 8.87
CA ARG A 193 -3.52 -10.66 10.14
C ARG A 193 -2.58 -9.52 10.56
N HIS A 194 -2.08 -8.74 9.61
CA HIS A 194 -1.30 -7.51 9.82
C HIS A 194 -2.14 -6.22 9.74
N ARG A 195 -3.44 -6.28 10.00
CA ARG A 195 -4.40 -5.15 10.09
C ARG A 195 -4.53 -4.34 8.81
N PHE A 196 -4.21 -4.90 7.64
CA PHE A 196 -4.49 -4.23 6.37
C PHE A 196 -5.99 -4.07 6.16
N ALA A 197 -6.40 -2.84 5.83
CA ALA A 197 -7.78 -2.49 5.54
C ALA A 197 -7.86 -1.38 4.47
N LEU A 198 -8.89 -1.44 3.64
CA LEU A 198 -9.19 -0.43 2.62
C LEU A 198 -10.34 0.44 3.13
N GLY A 199 -10.09 1.27 4.14
CA GLY A 199 -11.12 2.08 4.79
C GLY A 199 -11.65 3.22 3.94
N VAL A 200 -10.75 3.95 3.27
CA VAL A 200 -11.07 5.05 2.36
C VAL A 200 -10.75 4.60 0.93
N ASN A 201 -11.57 5.06 -0.05
CA ASN A 201 -11.25 4.77 -1.44
C ASN A 201 -10.09 5.62 -1.94
N MET A 202 -8.90 5.07 -1.87
CA MET A 202 -7.68 5.60 -2.49
C MET A 202 -7.25 4.70 -3.66
N ASP A 203 -8.20 4.03 -4.30
CA ASP A 203 -7.97 3.23 -5.49
C ASP A 203 -7.79 4.15 -6.68
N MET A 204 -6.54 4.40 -7.00
CA MET A 204 -6.11 5.24 -8.10
C MET A 204 -5.61 4.36 -9.24
N ALA A 205 -5.97 4.75 -10.42
CA ALA A 205 -5.38 4.23 -11.65
C ALA A 205 -5.08 5.41 -12.57
N HIS A 206 -4.32 5.19 -13.63
CA HIS A 206 -4.17 6.15 -14.70
C HIS A 206 -5.54 6.49 -15.29
N ALA A 207 -6.03 7.72 -15.01
CA ALA A 207 -7.44 8.08 -15.16
C ALA A 207 -7.90 8.23 -16.61
N TYR A 208 -6.96 8.43 -17.57
CA TYR A 208 -7.26 8.87 -18.92
C TYR A 208 -6.86 7.87 -20.01
N THR A 209 -6.61 6.61 -19.67
CA THR A 209 -6.09 5.58 -20.58
C THR A 209 -6.96 5.33 -21.83
N GLN A 210 -8.27 5.61 -21.73
CA GLN A 210 -9.22 5.42 -22.83
C GLN A 210 -9.67 6.75 -23.46
N TRP A 211 -9.16 7.89 -22.98
CA TRP A 211 -9.66 9.20 -23.40
C TRP A 211 -9.26 9.55 -24.84
N TRP A 212 -8.08 9.11 -25.28
CA TRP A 212 -7.67 9.31 -26.67
C TRP A 212 -8.67 8.73 -27.64
N ASP A 213 -9.05 7.48 -27.47
CA ASP A 213 -9.98 6.80 -28.38
C ASP A 213 -11.39 7.42 -28.35
N ARG A 214 -11.79 8.00 -27.22
CA ARG A 214 -13.11 8.60 -27.03
C ARG A 214 -13.21 10.05 -27.52
N HIS A 215 -12.12 10.82 -27.47
CA HIS A 215 -12.19 12.28 -27.58
C HIS A 215 -11.24 12.89 -28.62
N LYS A 216 -10.37 12.11 -29.27
CA LYS A 216 -9.35 12.65 -30.19
C LYS A 216 -9.94 13.45 -31.35
N ASP A 217 -11.11 13.08 -31.84
CA ASP A 217 -11.75 13.68 -33.04
C ASP A 217 -12.56 14.93 -32.65
N ASP A 218 -13.24 14.92 -31.52
CA ASP A 218 -14.13 15.99 -31.05
C ASP A 218 -13.43 17.00 -30.14
N HIS A 219 -12.42 16.56 -29.40
CA HIS A 219 -11.74 17.33 -28.36
C HIS A 219 -10.22 17.12 -28.35
N PRO A 220 -9.52 17.40 -29.46
CA PRO A 220 -8.08 17.26 -29.56
C PRO A 220 -7.33 18.14 -28.54
N GLU A 221 -7.94 19.25 -28.10
CA GLU A 221 -7.38 20.16 -27.09
C GLU A 221 -7.18 19.51 -25.70
N TYR A 222 -7.81 18.37 -25.41
CA TYR A 222 -7.59 17.64 -24.15
C TYR A 222 -6.20 17.02 -24.05
N PHE A 223 -5.54 16.81 -25.20
CA PHE A 223 -4.29 16.07 -25.28
C PHE A 223 -3.08 16.99 -25.44
N ASN A 224 -1.91 16.48 -25.07
CA ASN A 224 -0.65 17.19 -25.16
C ASN A 224 -0.38 17.75 -26.57
N LEU A 225 0.22 18.93 -26.62
CA LEU A 225 0.84 19.46 -27.83
C LEU A 225 2.32 19.05 -27.81
N LEU A 226 2.74 18.25 -28.78
CA LEU A 226 4.13 17.82 -28.91
C LEU A 226 5.02 18.94 -29.52
N PRO A 227 6.36 18.82 -29.44
CA PRO A 227 7.28 19.81 -29.99
C PRO A 227 7.18 20.04 -31.52
N ASP A 228 6.58 19.09 -32.26
CA ASP A 228 6.29 19.23 -33.69
C ASP A 228 4.97 19.97 -34.00
N GLY A 229 4.27 20.43 -32.99
CA GLY A 229 2.99 21.13 -33.11
C GLY A 229 1.79 20.21 -33.27
N THR A 230 1.94 18.91 -33.18
CA THR A 230 0.83 17.95 -33.30
C THR A 230 0.27 17.53 -31.90
N ARG A 231 -1.00 17.11 -31.90
CA ARG A 231 -1.66 16.49 -30.76
C ARG A 231 -1.88 15.01 -31.04
N ARG A 232 -1.06 14.15 -30.45
CA ARG A 232 -1.09 12.70 -30.66
C ARG A 232 -0.29 11.99 -29.57
N PRO A 233 -0.41 10.67 -29.44
CA PRO A 233 0.53 9.88 -28.65
C PRO A 233 1.98 10.12 -29.10
N ASP A 234 2.90 10.19 -28.14
CA ASP A 234 4.31 10.45 -28.40
C ASP A 234 4.97 9.27 -29.15
N PRO A 235 5.48 9.49 -30.38
CA PRO A 235 6.10 8.42 -31.18
C PRO A 235 7.41 7.89 -30.58
N THR A 236 8.04 8.64 -29.67
CA THR A 236 9.30 8.24 -29.02
C THR A 236 9.06 7.42 -27.74
N TYR A 237 7.79 7.28 -27.30
CA TYR A 237 7.42 6.68 -26.05
C TYR A 237 6.54 5.44 -26.24
N HIS A 238 7.05 4.26 -25.84
CA HIS A 238 6.33 2.98 -25.86
C HIS A 238 5.52 2.70 -27.13
N GLY A 239 6.11 3.00 -28.30
CA GLY A 239 5.48 2.73 -29.60
C GLY A 239 4.22 3.56 -29.87
N ALA A 240 4.12 4.76 -29.30
CA ALA A 240 2.97 5.65 -29.43
C ALA A 240 1.65 5.03 -28.93
N ALA A 241 1.70 4.29 -27.84
CA ALA A 241 0.51 3.66 -27.26
C ALA A 241 -0.54 4.71 -26.86
N PRO A 242 -1.79 4.61 -27.36
CA PRO A 242 -2.85 5.58 -27.06
C PRO A 242 -3.15 5.75 -25.56
N SER A 243 -3.06 4.67 -24.79
CA SER A 243 -3.27 4.68 -23.34
C SER A 243 -2.20 5.44 -22.54
N LEU A 244 -1.08 5.77 -23.17
CA LEU A 244 0.05 6.49 -22.59
C LEU A 244 0.16 7.94 -23.10
N ILE A 245 -0.90 8.49 -23.71
CA ILE A 245 -0.91 9.89 -24.13
C ILE A 245 -0.92 10.81 -22.90
N SER A 246 -0.09 11.84 -22.90
CA SER A 246 -0.12 12.88 -21.86
C SER A 246 -1.26 13.88 -22.13
N MET A 247 -1.86 14.41 -21.08
CA MET A 247 -2.99 15.33 -21.17
C MET A 247 -2.52 16.79 -21.25
N CYS A 248 -3.35 17.65 -21.82
CA CYS A 248 -3.18 19.11 -21.73
C CYS A 248 -3.77 19.60 -20.40
N VAL A 249 -3.02 19.44 -19.32
CA VAL A 249 -3.49 19.66 -17.95
C VAL A 249 -3.87 21.10 -17.61
N SER A 250 -3.57 22.06 -18.50
CA SER A 250 -4.00 23.46 -18.34
C SER A 250 -5.29 23.81 -19.12
N GLU A 251 -5.90 22.85 -19.84
CA GLU A 251 -7.07 23.10 -20.69
C GLU A 251 -8.37 23.12 -19.86
N PRO A 252 -9.09 24.27 -19.77
CA PRO A 252 -10.31 24.35 -18.98
C PRO A 252 -11.45 23.45 -19.46
N ALA A 253 -11.52 23.15 -20.76
CA ALA A 253 -12.51 22.21 -21.27
C ALA A 253 -12.24 20.79 -20.79
N PHE A 254 -10.96 20.41 -20.69
CA PHE A 254 -10.55 19.14 -20.10
C PHE A 254 -10.94 19.06 -18.61
N HIS A 255 -10.72 20.13 -17.80
CA HIS A 255 -11.13 20.16 -16.40
C HIS A 255 -12.63 19.92 -16.23
N ARG A 256 -13.46 20.58 -17.06
CA ARG A 256 -14.92 20.37 -17.05
C ARG A 256 -15.31 18.95 -17.40
N ALA A 257 -14.66 18.37 -18.41
CA ALA A 257 -14.92 17.00 -18.81
C ALA A 257 -14.56 15.98 -17.71
N VAL A 258 -13.44 16.19 -17.00
CA VAL A 258 -13.05 15.38 -15.83
C VAL A 258 -14.11 15.45 -14.74
N VAL A 259 -14.59 16.63 -14.41
CA VAL A 259 -15.63 16.81 -13.38
C VAL A 259 -16.96 16.22 -13.81
N GLU A 260 -17.34 16.35 -15.09
CA GLU A 260 -18.57 15.75 -15.59
C GLU A 260 -18.52 14.22 -15.56
N ASN A 261 -17.39 13.63 -15.94
CA ASN A 261 -17.17 12.18 -15.81
C ASN A 261 -17.28 11.71 -14.35
N TRP A 262 -16.69 12.47 -13.42
CA TRP A 262 -16.81 12.18 -11.99
C TRP A 262 -18.27 12.25 -11.51
N LYS A 263 -19.03 13.27 -11.89
CA LYS A 263 -20.45 13.40 -11.52
C LYS A 263 -21.26 12.15 -11.91
N GLN A 264 -20.96 11.58 -13.07
CA GLN A 264 -21.65 10.40 -13.60
C GLN A 264 -21.20 9.09 -12.92
N THR A 265 -19.96 9.04 -12.42
CA THR A 265 -19.35 7.81 -11.92
C THR A 265 -19.17 7.79 -10.39
N ARG A 266 -19.37 8.92 -9.71
CA ARG A 266 -19.21 9.00 -8.25
C ARG A 266 -20.24 8.16 -7.51
N SER A 267 -19.79 7.55 -6.42
CA SER A 267 -20.61 6.85 -5.46
C SER A 267 -20.03 7.05 -4.05
N PRO A 268 -20.74 6.65 -2.98
CA PRO A 268 -20.15 6.64 -1.63
C PRO A 268 -18.81 5.88 -1.57
N GLU A 269 -18.63 4.86 -2.40
CA GLU A 269 -17.40 4.07 -2.48
C GLU A 269 -16.33 4.74 -3.36
N ARG A 270 -16.72 5.68 -4.23
CA ARG A 270 -15.82 6.45 -5.12
C ARG A 270 -16.10 7.93 -5.02
N PRO A 271 -15.86 8.55 -3.85
CA PRO A 271 -16.22 9.95 -3.62
C PRO A 271 -15.23 10.93 -4.25
N TYR A 272 -13.98 10.50 -4.49
CA TYR A 272 -12.89 11.36 -4.94
C TYR A 272 -12.79 11.45 -6.47
N ILE A 273 -12.23 12.57 -6.92
CA ILE A 273 -11.96 12.79 -8.34
C ILE A 273 -10.54 12.29 -8.62
N ASP A 274 -10.42 11.23 -9.39
CA ASP A 274 -9.12 10.76 -9.85
C ASP A 274 -8.64 11.64 -11.02
N VAL A 275 -7.54 12.35 -10.78
CA VAL A 275 -6.86 13.21 -11.76
C VAL A 275 -5.45 12.71 -12.07
N SER A 276 -5.18 11.45 -11.78
CA SER A 276 -3.89 10.84 -12.06
C SER A 276 -3.64 10.80 -13.57
N GLU A 277 -2.52 11.37 -14.00
CA GLU A 277 -2.06 11.32 -15.39
C GLU A 277 -1.90 9.87 -15.84
N ASN A 278 -1.96 9.62 -17.14
CA ASN A 278 -1.59 8.34 -17.72
C ASN A 278 -0.15 7.96 -17.34
N ASP A 279 0.24 6.72 -17.55
CA ASP A 279 1.59 6.24 -17.23
C ASP A 279 2.64 6.83 -18.19
N THR A 280 2.83 8.11 -18.04
CA THR A 280 3.69 8.94 -18.90
C THR A 280 4.14 10.20 -18.16
N PRO A 281 5.32 10.73 -18.45
CA PRO A 281 5.69 12.10 -18.08
C PRO A 281 4.73 13.14 -18.67
N GLY A 282 4.66 14.31 -18.05
CA GLY A 282 3.98 15.46 -18.61
C GLY A 282 4.71 15.94 -19.88
N LYS A 283 3.99 16.15 -21.01
CA LYS A 283 4.60 16.39 -22.33
C LYS A 283 4.03 17.57 -23.08
N CYS A 284 3.02 18.26 -22.55
CA CYS A 284 2.34 19.32 -23.30
C CYS A 284 3.17 20.60 -23.42
N ASN A 285 3.44 21.04 -24.65
CA ASN A 285 4.16 22.26 -24.99
C ASN A 285 3.23 23.41 -25.45
N CYS A 286 1.92 23.36 -25.16
CA CYS A 286 1.05 24.46 -25.51
C CYS A 286 1.36 25.72 -24.65
N PRO A 287 1.11 26.94 -25.20
CA PRO A 287 1.45 28.18 -24.47
C PRO A 287 0.85 28.27 -23.08
N ARG A 288 -0.35 27.73 -22.86
CA ARG A 288 -1.01 27.71 -21.56
C ARG A 288 -0.31 26.80 -20.55
N CYS A 289 0.07 25.59 -20.93
CA CYS A 289 0.86 24.70 -20.10
C CYS A 289 2.21 25.34 -19.75
N LEU A 290 2.91 25.91 -20.74
CA LEU A 290 4.19 26.56 -20.52
C LEU A 290 4.09 27.79 -19.60
N SER A 291 2.97 28.51 -19.60
CA SER A 291 2.74 29.63 -18.68
C SER A 291 2.50 29.19 -17.23
N TRP A 292 2.27 27.91 -17.00
CA TRP A 292 2.11 27.32 -15.67
C TRP A 292 3.42 26.77 -15.10
N ASP A 293 4.46 26.67 -15.92
CA ASP A 293 5.77 26.21 -15.49
C ASP A 293 6.48 27.26 -14.63
N VAL A 294 7.22 26.77 -13.66
CA VAL A 294 8.13 27.57 -12.84
C VAL A 294 9.56 27.13 -13.15
N ARG A 295 10.50 28.06 -13.08
CA ARG A 295 11.91 27.76 -13.34
C ARG A 295 12.40 26.64 -12.43
N ASP A 296 12.89 25.58 -13.04
CA ASP A 296 13.51 24.47 -12.32
C ASP A 296 14.98 24.77 -12.08
N PRO A 297 15.42 24.94 -10.81
CA PRO A 297 16.81 25.20 -10.50
C PRO A 297 17.74 24.02 -10.74
N ALA A 298 17.19 22.80 -10.84
CA ALA A 298 17.94 21.56 -11.08
C ALA A 298 18.11 21.23 -12.58
N LEU A 299 17.48 22.01 -13.49
CA LEU A 299 17.59 21.78 -14.91
C LEU A 299 19.02 22.10 -15.41
N GLU A 300 19.67 21.13 -16.02
CA GLU A 300 21.06 21.31 -16.54
C GLU A 300 21.14 22.35 -17.68
N ALA A 301 20.12 22.34 -18.55
CA ALA A 301 20.05 23.29 -19.66
C ALA A 301 19.56 24.68 -19.18
N PRO A 302 19.98 25.78 -19.84
CA PRO A 302 19.42 27.09 -19.56
C PRO A 302 17.89 27.08 -19.73
N TRP A 303 17.17 27.60 -18.73
CA TRP A 303 15.70 27.59 -18.72
C TRP A 303 15.08 28.20 -19.98
N GLU A 304 15.66 29.28 -20.47
CA GLU A 304 15.20 30.00 -21.64
C GLU A 304 15.30 29.17 -22.94
N SER A 305 16.25 28.26 -23.00
CA SER A 305 16.50 27.40 -24.16
C SER A 305 15.92 25.99 -24.02
N ARG A 306 15.26 25.67 -22.90
CA ARG A 306 14.78 24.30 -22.60
C ARG A 306 13.88 23.72 -23.72
N LEU A 307 13.06 24.56 -24.35
CA LEU A 307 12.16 24.13 -25.42
C LEU A 307 12.90 23.82 -26.72
N GLU A 308 14.01 24.50 -26.98
CA GLU A 308 14.88 24.20 -28.14
C GLU A 308 15.57 22.84 -27.94
N TYR A 309 16.07 22.57 -26.73
CA TYR A 309 16.65 21.28 -26.40
C TYR A 309 15.61 20.15 -26.47
N ALA A 310 14.43 20.36 -25.90
CA ALA A 310 13.32 19.41 -25.98
C ALA A 310 12.93 19.12 -27.43
N LYS A 311 12.79 20.17 -28.26
CA LYS A 311 12.48 20.00 -29.68
C LYS A 311 13.59 19.26 -30.44
N LYS A 312 14.85 19.61 -30.21
CA LYS A 312 15.99 18.94 -30.87
C LYS A 312 16.04 17.44 -30.52
N ALA A 313 15.86 17.10 -29.25
CA ALA A 313 15.81 15.71 -28.79
C ALA A 313 14.61 14.96 -29.38
N PHE A 314 13.43 15.61 -29.42
CA PHE A 314 12.23 15.03 -30.03
C PHE A 314 12.40 14.78 -31.52
N ASP A 315 12.96 15.75 -32.29
CA ASP A 315 13.22 15.63 -33.74
C ASP A 315 14.27 14.54 -34.03
N ALA A 316 15.17 14.27 -33.07
CA ALA A 316 16.13 13.17 -33.12
C ALA A 316 15.54 11.82 -32.67
N ALA A 317 14.26 11.76 -32.35
CA ALA A 317 13.55 10.58 -31.81
C ALA A 317 14.17 10.03 -30.51
N GLU A 318 14.73 10.89 -29.68
CA GLU A 318 15.29 10.52 -28.38
C GLU A 318 14.18 10.20 -27.39
N ALA A 319 14.20 9.01 -26.79
CA ALA A 319 13.33 8.67 -25.68
C ALA A 319 13.68 9.57 -24.48
N GLY A 320 12.63 10.10 -23.79
CA GLY A 320 12.84 10.99 -22.62
C GLY A 320 13.25 12.41 -22.99
N TRP A 321 12.92 12.89 -24.18
CA TRP A 321 13.11 14.30 -24.60
C TRP A 321 12.42 15.27 -23.61
N ASP A 322 11.37 14.82 -22.94
CA ASP A 322 10.59 15.58 -21.95
C ASP A 322 11.41 15.98 -20.70
N LYS A 323 12.52 15.31 -20.42
CA LYS A 323 13.48 15.71 -19.35
C LYS A 323 13.98 17.14 -19.51
N HIS A 324 14.07 17.63 -20.77
CA HIS A 324 14.48 18.98 -21.06
C HIS A 324 13.44 20.05 -20.70
N LEU A 325 12.20 19.65 -20.40
CA LEU A 325 11.17 20.58 -19.88
C LEU A 325 11.44 20.99 -18.44
N GLY A 326 12.24 20.23 -17.69
CA GLY A 326 12.45 20.38 -16.24
C GLY A 326 11.30 19.83 -15.41
N SER A 327 11.27 20.17 -14.14
CA SER A 327 10.17 19.79 -13.23
C SER A 327 8.87 20.47 -13.63
N LEU A 328 7.82 19.67 -13.77
CA LEU A 328 6.46 20.15 -14.07
C LEU A 328 5.56 20.18 -12.83
N SER A 329 6.11 20.10 -11.63
CA SER A 329 5.35 19.97 -10.38
C SER A 329 4.42 21.14 -10.11
N ASP A 330 4.84 22.37 -10.38
CA ASP A 330 3.96 23.53 -10.27
C ASP A 330 2.80 23.47 -11.27
N ARG A 331 3.05 22.98 -12.50
CA ARG A 331 2.00 22.77 -13.51
C ARG A 331 0.95 21.78 -13.02
N TYR A 332 1.38 20.63 -12.48
CA TYR A 332 0.45 19.60 -12.00
C TYR A 332 -0.25 20.03 -10.70
N ALA A 333 0.42 20.75 -9.81
CA ALA A 333 -0.21 21.33 -8.62
C ALA A 333 -1.31 22.33 -9.00
N ARG A 334 -1.08 23.20 -10.01
CA ARG A 334 -2.11 24.10 -10.58
C ARG A 334 -3.27 23.32 -11.20
N TYR A 335 -2.98 22.22 -11.87
CA TYR A 335 -3.99 21.35 -12.45
C TYR A 335 -4.91 20.76 -11.38
N TYR A 336 -4.36 20.23 -10.28
CA TYR A 336 -5.17 19.68 -9.19
C TYR A 336 -6.11 20.75 -8.61
N LEU A 337 -5.60 21.93 -8.37
CA LEU A 337 -6.41 23.05 -7.89
C LEU A 337 -7.45 23.52 -8.91
N ALA A 338 -7.14 23.49 -10.20
CA ALA A 338 -8.07 23.89 -11.26
C ALA A 338 -9.26 22.92 -11.35
N VAL A 339 -8.99 21.62 -11.30
CA VAL A 339 -10.06 20.61 -11.28
C VAL A 339 -10.85 20.68 -9.96
N GLN A 340 -10.19 20.90 -8.81
CA GLN A 340 -10.87 21.09 -7.54
C GLN A 340 -11.84 22.28 -7.59
N LYS A 341 -11.39 23.42 -8.09
CA LYS A 341 -12.22 24.62 -8.26
C LYS A 341 -13.42 24.40 -9.17
N GLU A 342 -13.26 23.61 -10.24
CA GLU A 342 -14.36 23.23 -11.12
C GLU A 342 -15.36 22.31 -10.41
N ALA A 343 -14.84 21.35 -9.64
CA ALA A 343 -15.64 20.38 -8.89
C ALA A 343 -16.41 21.00 -7.71
N GLU A 344 -15.89 22.07 -7.11
CA GLU A 344 -16.56 22.82 -6.03
C GLU A 344 -17.91 23.41 -6.46
N LYS A 345 -18.13 23.60 -7.76
CA LYS A 345 -19.44 24.01 -8.30
C LYS A 345 -20.49 22.90 -8.17
N VAL A 346 -20.06 21.65 -8.03
CA VAL A 346 -20.91 20.46 -7.87
C VAL A 346 -20.99 20.02 -6.40
N ASP A 347 -19.85 20.03 -5.72
CA ASP A 347 -19.71 19.64 -4.31
C ASP A 347 -18.63 20.53 -3.65
N PRO A 348 -19.01 21.43 -2.74
CA PRO A 348 -18.04 22.30 -2.05
C PRO A 348 -16.94 21.55 -1.29
N ASN A 349 -17.17 20.29 -0.96
CA ASN A 349 -16.22 19.44 -0.25
C ASN A 349 -15.47 18.46 -1.19
N ALA A 350 -15.53 18.66 -2.50
CA ALA A 350 -14.88 17.80 -3.47
C ALA A 350 -13.38 17.61 -3.16
N VAL A 351 -12.94 16.35 -3.18
CA VAL A 351 -11.55 15.95 -2.97
C VAL A 351 -10.98 15.46 -4.29
N VAL A 352 -9.85 16.02 -4.66
CA VAL A 352 -9.09 15.64 -5.86
C VAL A 352 -7.95 14.72 -5.45
N MET A 353 -7.72 13.68 -6.21
CA MET A 353 -6.69 12.69 -5.96
C MET A 353 -5.76 12.56 -7.17
N GLY A 354 -4.47 12.82 -6.97
CA GLY A 354 -3.44 12.82 -8.02
C GLY A 354 -2.12 12.19 -7.55
N TYR A 355 -1.15 12.14 -8.44
CA TYR A 355 0.21 11.65 -8.14
C TYR A 355 1.25 12.76 -8.09
N ALA A 356 2.31 12.54 -7.30
CA ALA A 356 3.63 13.12 -7.53
C ALA A 356 4.46 12.04 -8.23
N TYR A 357 4.71 12.20 -9.53
CA TYR A 357 5.21 11.11 -10.37
C TYR A 357 6.04 11.63 -11.56
N ALA A 358 6.91 10.79 -12.12
CA ALA A 358 7.69 11.08 -13.32
C ALA A 358 8.41 12.46 -13.24
N ASN A 359 8.22 13.35 -14.23
CA ASN A 359 8.82 14.69 -14.24
C ASN A 359 8.07 15.76 -13.39
N TYR A 360 7.13 15.31 -12.55
CA TYR A 360 6.46 16.10 -11.51
C TYR A 360 6.49 15.40 -10.12
N VAL A 361 7.53 14.60 -9.88
CA VAL A 361 7.75 13.91 -8.57
C VAL A 361 8.32 14.84 -7.52
N ASP A 362 9.15 15.82 -7.90
CA ASP A 362 9.72 16.80 -7.00
C ASP A 362 8.63 17.79 -6.51
N PRO A 363 8.76 18.39 -5.33
CA PRO A 363 7.74 19.32 -4.84
C PRO A 363 7.69 20.60 -5.69
N PRO A 364 6.51 21.24 -5.81
CA PRO A 364 6.40 22.51 -6.52
C PRO A 364 7.14 23.64 -5.80
N CYS A 365 7.71 24.56 -6.57
CA CYS A 365 8.46 25.70 -6.04
C CYS A 365 7.55 26.80 -5.48
N GLU A 366 6.42 27.07 -6.13
CA GLU A 366 5.55 28.20 -5.82
C GLU A 366 4.16 27.81 -5.31
N VAL A 367 3.59 26.74 -5.90
CA VAL A 367 2.18 26.41 -5.69
C VAL A 367 1.98 25.72 -4.34
N LYS A 368 1.00 26.21 -3.58
CA LYS A 368 0.50 25.54 -2.37
C LYS A 368 -0.80 24.82 -2.70
N LEU A 369 -0.95 23.64 -2.14
CA LEU A 369 -2.15 22.81 -2.18
C LEU A 369 -2.97 23.00 -0.90
N ASN A 370 -3.95 22.15 -0.68
CA ASN A 370 -4.77 22.15 0.53
C ASN A 370 -5.16 20.72 0.91
N GLU A 371 -5.79 20.55 2.07
CA GLU A 371 -6.18 19.24 2.62
C GLU A 371 -7.20 18.45 1.78
N ARG A 372 -7.85 19.08 0.80
CA ARG A 372 -8.75 18.42 -0.16
C ARG A 372 -8.04 17.95 -1.43
N VAL A 373 -6.73 18.09 -1.50
CA VAL A 373 -5.88 17.41 -2.48
C VAL A 373 -5.23 16.21 -1.79
N LEU A 374 -5.50 15.03 -2.31
CA LEU A 374 -4.96 13.75 -1.86
C LEU A 374 -3.86 13.33 -2.84
N LEU A 375 -2.62 13.27 -2.36
CA LEU A 375 -1.47 13.08 -3.23
C LEU A 375 -0.79 11.74 -2.98
N GLY A 376 -0.79 10.87 -4.00
CA GLY A 376 0.01 9.65 -4.02
C GLY A 376 1.44 9.97 -4.42
N VAL A 377 2.36 9.94 -3.46
CA VAL A 377 3.78 10.17 -3.76
C VAL A 377 4.39 8.88 -4.26
N VAL A 378 4.98 8.92 -5.45
CA VAL A 378 5.65 7.81 -6.12
C VAL A 378 7.15 8.10 -6.15
N PRO A 379 7.86 7.89 -5.03
CA PRO A 379 9.28 8.20 -4.99
C PRO A 379 10.06 7.23 -5.89
N PRO A 380 11.14 7.68 -6.54
CA PRO A 380 12.03 6.81 -7.29
C PRO A 380 12.87 5.95 -6.30
N MET A 381 12.26 4.87 -5.84
CA MET A 381 12.83 3.92 -4.88
C MET A 381 13.31 2.68 -5.60
N TYR A 382 14.29 2.84 -6.49
CA TYR A 382 14.89 1.74 -7.24
C TYR A 382 16.24 1.36 -6.66
N PHE A 383 16.60 0.10 -6.79
CA PHE A 383 17.93 -0.38 -6.39
C PHE A 383 19.03 0.26 -7.28
N PRO A 384 20.19 0.65 -6.74
CA PRO A 384 20.62 0.53 -5.35
C PRO A 384 20.04 1.61 -4.41
N TRP A 385 19.74 1.23 -3.16
CA TRP A 385 19.21 2.12 -2.15
C TRP A 385 20.34 2.80 -1.37
N THR A 386 20.88 3.87 -1.94
CA THR A 386 21.91 4.66 -1.28
C THR A 386 21.32 5.62 -0.26
N ASP A 387 22.13 6.07 0.70
CA ASP A 387 21.69 7.05 1.70
C ASP A 387 21.29 8.39 1.05
N GLU A 388 21.88 8.72 -0.11
CA GLU A 388 21.50 9.89 -0.89
C GLU A 388 20.09 9.76 -1.47
N VAL A 389 19.77 8.63 -2.09
CA VAL A 389 18.41 8.34 -2.61
C VAL A 389 17.37 8.44 -1.49
N LEU A 390 17.66 7.89 -0.31
CA LEU A 390 16.76 7.96 0.84
C LEU A 390 16.57 9.41 1.30
N LYS A 391 17.67 10.16 1.43
CA LYS A 391 17.62 11.58 1.80
C LYS A 391 16.79 12.41 0.82
N ASP A 392 16.99 12.20 -0.48
CA ASP A 392 16.23 12.92 -1.51
C ASP A 392 14.75 12.58 -1.47
N ASN A 393 14.38 11.30 -1.28
CA ASN A 393 12.99 10.89 -1.17
C ASN A 393 12.31 11.50 0.08
N ARG A 394 13.02 11.58 1.20
CA ARG A 394 12.52 12.28 2.41
C ARG A 394 12.34 13.78 2.16
N ALA A 395 13.30 14.41 1.47
CA ALA A 395 13.18 15.83 1.10
C ALA A 395 12.00 16.10 0.15
N ARG A 396 11.76 15.20 -0.83
CA ARG A 396 10.58 15.26 -1.71
C ARG A 396 9.28 15.17 -0.90
N TRP A 397 9.22 14.21 0.00
CA TRP A 397 8.06 14.03 0.87
C TRP A 397 7.78 15.28 1.70
N ASP A 398 8.79 15.83 2.37
CA ASP A 398 8.65 17.03 3.19
C ASP A 398 8.24 18.26 2.37
N GLY A 399 8.80 18.41 1.17
CA GLY A 399 8.42 19.49 0.26
C GLY A 399 6.95 19.40 -0.17
N TRP A 400 6.46 18.22 -0.53
CA TRP A 400 5.05 18.02 -0.84
C TRP A 400 4.16 18.22 0.38
N ARG A 401 4.55 17.72 1.55
CA ARG A 401 3.83 17.96 2.81
C ARG A 401 3.70 19.45 3.09
N ALA A 402 4.75 20.23 2.86
CA ALA A 402 4.76 21.68 3.06
C ALA A 402 3.81 22.45 2.09
N THR A 403 3.27 21.79 1.06
CA THR A 403 2.23 22.39 0.21
C THR A 403 0.86 22.43 0.88
N GLY A 404 0.59 21.58 1.88
CA GLY A 404 -0.70 21.43 2.55
C GLY A 404 -1.56 20.27 2.05
N ALA A 405 -1.09 19.46 1.09
CA ALA A 405 -1.78 18.27 0.62
C ALA A 405 -1.80 17.16 1.69
N ARG A 406 -2.82 16.33 1.69
CA ARG A 406 -2.80 15.04 2.39
C ARG A 406 -2.10 14.01 1.52
N MET A 407 -1.25 13.18 2.12
CA MET A 407 -0.36 12.33 1.34
C MET A 407 -0.45 10.86 1.71
N PHE A 408 -0.30 10.00 0.70
CA PHE A 408 -0.10 8.57 0.89
C PHE A 408 1.11 8.09 0.07
N LEU A 409 1.72 7.00 0.52
CA LEU A 409 2.90 6.43 -0.13
C LEU A 409 2.47 5.40 -1.18
N ARG A 410 2.93 5.62 -2.42
CA ARG A 410 2.64 4.73 -3.56
C ARG A 410 3.94 4.34 -4.28
N PRO A 411 4.81 3.52 -3.68
CA PRO A 411 6.09 3.16 -4.26
C PRO A 411 5.98 2.00 -5.25
N ASN A 412 6.92 1.95 -6.18
CA ASN A 412 7.10 0.85 -7.14
C ASN A 412 8.25 -0.10 -6.75
N TRP A 413 8.83 0.03 -5.57
CA TRP A 413 10.04 -0.66 -5.17
C TRP A 413 9.93 -2.19 -5.19
N MET A 414 8.72 -2.75 -5.03
CA MET A 414 8.48 -4.20 -5.10
C MET A 414 8.60 -4.76 -6.52
N LEU A 415 8.71 -3.92 -7.52
CA LEU A 415 8.96 -4.32 -8.90
C LEU A 415 10.43 -4.66 -9.15
N ASP A 416 11.35 -4.14 -8.32
CA ASP A 416 12.77 -4.36 -8.47
C ASP A 416 13.21 -5.74 -7.95
N GLY A 417 14.18 -6.31 -8.63
CA GLY A 417 14.92 -7.45 -8.15
C GLY A 417 14.13 -8.74 -7.98
N HIS A 418 12.95 -8.82 -8.55
CA HIS A 418 12.06 -9.99 -8.51
C HIS A 418 12.79 -11.30 -8.18
N ASN A 419 12.43 -11.94 -7.09
CA ASN A 419 13.03 -13.19 -6.60
C ASN A 419 14.54 -13.15 -6.28
N LEU A 420 15.21 -12.01 -6.40
CA LEU A 420 16.60 -11.84 -5.98
C LEU A 420 16.68 -11.51 -4.49
N PRO A 421 17.80 -11.83 -3.83
CA PRO A 421 17.98 -11.56 -2.41
C PRO A 421 18.32 -10.08 -2.16
N LEU A 422 17.39 -9.18 -2.50
CA LEU A 422 17.49 -7.75 -2.17
C LEU A 422 17.05 -7.52 -0.73
N PHE A 423 18.01 -7.51 0.19
CA PHE A 423 17.76 -7.28 1.61
C PHE A 423 18.04 -5.84 1.98
N ILE A 424 16.99 -5.09 2.13
CA ILE A 424 16.99 -3.66 2.45
C ILE A 424 16.05 -3.35 3.63
N ALA A 425 15.74 -4.35 4.44
CA ALA A 425 14.70 -4.30 5.46
C ALA A 425 14.86 -3.13 6.43
N ARG A 426 16.10 -2.82 6.84
CA ARG A 426 16.39 -1.72 7.76
C ARG A 426 16.11 -0.38 7.10
N LYS A 427 16.72 -0.10 5.96
CA LYS A 427 16.54 1.16 5.23
C LYS A 427 15.07 1.37 4.85
N LEU A 428 14.43 0.32 4.35
CA LEU A 428 13.02 0.35 3.99
C LEU A 428 12.11 0.65 5.18
N GLY A 429 12.36 -0.02 6.31
CA GLY A 429 11.59 0.20 7.53
C GLY A 429 11.77 1.60 8.11
N GLU A 430 13.00 2.11 8.14
CA GLU A 430 13.29 3.45 8.63
C GLU A 430 12.67 4.54 7.74
N ASP A 431 12.67 4.35 6.41
CA ASP A 431 11.99 5.28 5.51
C ASP A 431 10.47 5.22 5.67
N PHE A 432 9.90 4.02 5.79
CA PHE A 432 8.47 3.87 6.04
C PHE A 432 8.05 4.59 7.33
N ARG A 433 8.80 4.40 8.42
CA ARG A 433 8.57 5.11 9.68
C ARG A 433 8.69 6.62 9.52
N TYR A 434 9.70 7.08 8.78
CA TYR A 434 9.85 8.49 8.49
C TYR A 434 8.59 9.09 7.84
N PHE A 435 8.08 8.45 6.78
CA PHE A 435 6.86 8.91 6.11
C PHE A 435 5.64 8.84 7.04
N ALA A 436 5.50 7.76 7.82
CA ALA A 436 4.41 7.59 8.77
C ALA A 436 4.39 8.72 9.83
N HIS A 437 5.55 9.04 10.41
CA HIS A 437 5.68 10.12 11.39
C HIS A 437 5.55 11.53 10.78
N ASN A 438 5.68 11.63 9.46
CA ASN A 438 5.61 12.89 8.73
C ASN A 438 4.32 13.00 7.87
N GLY A 439 3.19 12.53 8.39
CA GLY A 439 1.86 12.82 7.86
C GLY A 439 1.36 11.88 6.77
N MET A 440 1.95 10.69 6.62
CA MET A 440 1.41 9.64 5.76
C MET A 440 0.06 9.14 6.30
N ILE A 441 -1.00 9.24 5.50
CA ILE A 441 -2.34 8.79 5.89
C ILE A 441 -2.67 7.37 5.41
N GLY A 442 -1.90 6.84 4.47
CA GLY A 442 -2.13 5.52 3.90
C GLY A 442 -1.06 5.10 2.92
N THR A 443 -1.25 3.93 2.35
CA THR A 443 -0.33 3.32 1.39
C THR A 443 -1.06 2.63 0.25
N ASP A 444 -0.45 2.64 -0.94
CA ASP A 444 -0.86 1.85 -2.09
C ASP A 444 0.39 1.33 -2.81
N PHE A 445 0.98 0.25 -2.29
CA PHE A 445 2.18 -0.35 -2.85
C PHE A 445 1.87 -1.07 -4.16
N ASP A 446 2.60 -0.73 -5.22
CA ASP A 446 2.45 -1.38 -6.50
C ASP A 446 3.17 -2.73 -6.52
N SER A 447 2.42 -3.72 -6.99
CA SER A 447 2.90 -5.04 -7.41
C SER A 447 3.69 -5.86 -6.39
N LEU A 448 3.01 -6.32 -5.33
CA LEU A 448 3.55 -7.39 -4.49
C LEU A 448 3.59 -8.71 -5.27
N THR A 449 4.80 -9.20 -5.57
CA THR A 449 5.02 -10.37 -6.44
C THR A 449 5.20 -11.69 -5.69
N GLY A 450 4.94 -11.73 -4.40
CA GLY A 450 5.01 -12.97 -3.61
C GLY A 450 6.41 -13.47 -3.28
N GLN A 451 7.38 -12.59 -3.15
CA GLN A 451 8.81 -12.92 -2.98
C GLN A 451 9.22 -13.18 -1.52
N TYR A 452 8.36 -13.83 -0.76
CA TYR A 452 8.60 -14.09 0.67
C TYR A 452 9.81 -14.95 0.97
N SER A 453 10.20 -15.83 0.04
CA SER A 453 11.36 -16.72 0.23
C SER A 453 12.69 -15.98 0.17
N THR A 454 12.80 -14.92 -0.64
CA THR A 454 14.03 -14.19 -0.87
C THR A 454 14.04 -12.82 -0.20
N GLN A 455 12.89 -12.25 0.12
CA GLN A 455 12.75 -10.91 0.70
C GLN A 455 11.89 -10.90 1.97
N GLY A 456 11.80 -12.03 2.67
CA GLY A 456 10.95 -12.21 3.84
C GLY A 456 11.08 -11.09 4.89
N PRO A 457 12.28 -10.71 5.35
CA PRO A 457 12.44 -9.63 6.31
C PRO A 457 11.92 -8.28 5.83
N ASN A 458 12.10 -7.92 4.54
CA ASN A 458 11.58 -6.67 3.97
C ASN A 458 10.06 -6.61 4.10
N LEU A 459 9.39 -7.69 3.67
CA LEU A 459 7.93 -7.78 3.67
C LEU A 459 7.37 -7.85 5.09
N TYR A 460 8.02 -8.59 5.98
CA TYR A 460 7.61 -8.68 7.38
C TYR A 460 7.73 -7.34 8.11
N VAL A 461 8.87 -6.65 7.96
CA VAL A 461 9.07 -5.31 8.55
C VAL A 461 7.99 -4.35 8.07
N LEU A 462 7.73 -4.28 6.76
CA LEU A 462 6.66 -3.44 6.23
C LEU A 462 5.29 -3.79 6.79
N ALA A 463 4.94 -5.09 6.85
CA ALA A 463 3.65 -5.51 7.36
C ALA A 463 3.46 -5.13 8.83
N ARG A 464 4.50 -5.31 9.66
CA ARG A 464 4.47 -4.92 11.07
C ARG A 464 4.39 -3.41 11.29
N LEU A 465 5.05 -2.63 10.43
CA LEU A 465 4.99 -1.16 10.48
C LEU A 465 3.66 -0.60 9.91
N HIS A 466 2.95 -1.35 9.07
CA HIS A 466 1.57 -0.99 8.70
C HIS A 466 0.60 -1.16 9.88
N ASP A 467 0.84 -2.15 10.72
CA ASP A 467 0.06 -2.37 11.95
C ASP A 467 0.42 -1.31 13.01
N ASP A 468 1.71 -1.15 13.29
CA ASP A 468 2.21 -0.19 14.28
C ASP A 468 3.50 0.51 13.80
N PRO A 469 3.39 1.72 13.22
CA PRO A 469 4.54 2.46 12.70
C PRO A 469 5.43 3.06 13.80
N GLN A 470 5.05 2.95 15.08
CA GLN A 470 5.87 3.40 16.21
C GLN A 470 6.96 2.40 16.59
N ARG A 471 6.83 1.15 16.15
CA ARG A 471 7.81 0.11 16.47
C ARG A 471 9.18 0.38 15.85
N GLU A 472 10.23 0.06 16.59
CA GLU A 472 11.60 0.13 16.09
C GLU A 472 11.86 -1.01 15.09
N VAL A 473 12.51 -0.70 13.97
CA VAL A 473 12.81 -1.68 12.91
C VAL A 473 13.66 -2.83 13.45
N ALA A 474 14.62 -2.51 14.33
CA ALA A 474 15.48 -3.51 14.95
C ALA A 474 14.69 -4.52 15.82
N GLU A 475 13.66 -4.06 16.53
CA GLU A 475 12.77 -4.94 17.31
C GLU A 475 11.95 -5.85 16.42
N VAL A 476 11.42 -5.33 15.31
CA VAL A 476 10.66 -6.10 14.31
C VAL A 476 11.53 -7.17 13.66
N LEU A 477 12.77 -6.84 13.32
CA LEU A 477 13.73 -7.80 12.79
C LEU A 477 14.12 -8.87 13.81
N ASP A 478 14.32 -8.50 15.08
CA ASP A 478 14.58 -9.47 16.13
C ASP A 478 13.40 -10.41 16.38
N GLU A 479 12.17 -9.89 16.30
CA GLU A 479 10.94 -10.68 16.34
C GLU A 479 10.90 -11.71 15.20
N TYR A 480 11.22 -11.28 13.96
CA TYR A 480 11.29 -12.17 12.79
C TYR A 480 12.31 -13.29 13.00
N TYR A 481 13.54 -12.95 13.38
CA TYR A 481 14.60 -13.94 13.59
C TYR A 481 14.31 -14.87 14.76
N SER A 482 13.70 -14.37 15.83
CA SER A 482 13.35 -15.15 17.01
C SER A 482 12.35 -16.28 16.73
N ALA A 483 11.55 -16.13 15.67
CA ALA A 483 10.59 -17.14 15.24
C ALA A 483 11.25 -18.45 14.74
N PHE A 484 12.52 -18.40 14.39
CA PHE A 484 13.29 -19.59 13.96
C PHE A 484 13.89 -20.39 15.13
N GLY A 485 13.59 -20.00 16.37
CA GLY A 485 14.03 -20.72 17.56
C GLY A 485 15.55 -20.90 17.64
N PRO A 486 16.07 -22.16 17.75
CA PRO A 486 17.52 -22.40 17.84
C PRO A 486 18.33 -21.91 16.64
N ALA A 487 17.70 -21.71 15.48
CA ALA A 487 18.36 -21.20 14.27
C ALA A 487 18.40 -19.67 14.20
N LYS A 488 17.89 -18.95 15.19
CA LYS A 488 17.80 -17.49 15.22
C LYS A 488 19.07 -16.78 14.73
N ASP A 489 20.21 -17.14 15.34
CA ASP A 489 21.47 -16.44 15.05
C ASP A 489 22.02 -16.76 13.66
N ALA A 490 21.85 -18.00 13.18
CA ALA A 490 22.24 -18.39 11.83
C ALA A 490 21.39 -17.65 10.78
N ILE A 491 20.07 -17.58 10.98
CA ILE A 491 19.15 -16.85 10.10
C ILE A 491 19.45 -15.34 10.11
N ARG A 492 19.74 -14.76 11.27
CA ARG A 492 20.15 -13.36 11.38
C ARG A 492 21.46 -13.13 10.60
N ALA A 493 22.46 -14.00 10.77
CA ALA A 493 23.72 -13.88 10.05
C ALA A 493 23.54 -13.98 8.54
N TYR A 494 22.69 -14.90 8.08
CA TYR A 494 22.35 -15.06 6.66
C TYR A 494 21.75 -13.78 6.07
N PHE A 495 20.72 -13.21 6.69
CA PHE A 495 20.10 -11.98 6.19
C PHE A 495 21.00 -10.75 6.34
N THR A 496 21.80 -10.67 7.40
CA THR A 496 22.80 -9.61 7.58
C THR A 496 23.85 -9.63 6.48
N HIS A 497 24.30 -10.82 6.06
CA HIS A 497 25.24 -10.94 4.93
C HIS A 497 24.65 -10.33 3.65
N TRP A 498 23.41 -10.62 3.33
CA TRP A 498 22.75 -10.07 2.14
C TRP A 498 22.50 -8.56 2.25
N GLU A 499 22.10 -8.08 3.43
CA GLU A 499 21.92 -6.65 3.67
C GLU A 499 23.24 -5.88 3.48
N GLN A 500 24.33 -6.38 4.05
CA GLN A 500 25.66 -5.80 3.86
C GLN A 500 26.11 -5.82 2.40
N LEU A 501 25.82 -6.87 1.66
CA LEU A 501 26.10 -6.92 0.23
C LEU A 501 25.30 -5.86 -0.53
N CYS A 502 24.01 -5.73 -0.25
CA CYS A 502 23.15 -4.72 -0.87
C CYS A 502 23.61 -3.30 -0.53
N ASP A 503 24.01 -3.06 0.72
CA ASP A 503 24.51 -1.76 1.18
C ASP A 503 25.86 -1.36 0.55
N ALA A 504 26.69 -2.35 0.21
CA ALA A 504 27.95 -2.13 -0.47
C ALA A 504 27.80 -1.76 -1.96
N ILE A 505 26.63 -2.00 -2.54
CA ILE A 505 26.32 -1.67 -3.93
C ILE A 505 25.77 -0.24 -3.97
N THR A 506 26.59 0.72 -4.39
CA THR A 506 26.24 2.14 -4.44
C THR A 506 25.97 2.66 -5.84
N THR A 507 26.33 1.89 -6.86
CA THR A 507 26.14 2.22 -8.27
C THR A 507 25.48 1.07 -9.00
N ALA A 508 24.46 1.38 -9.80
CA ALA A 508 23.87 0.40 -10.70
C ALA A 508 24.76 0.14 -11.91
N PRO A 509 24.83 -1.08 -12.45
CA PRO A 509 25.44 -1.32 -13.75
C PRO A 509 24.84 -0.42 -14.82
N GLU A 510 25.67 -0.01 -15.80
CA GLU A 510 25.21 0.82 -16.90
C GLU A 510 24.04 0.14 -17.63
N GLY A 511 22.98 0.91 -17.89
CA GLY A 511 21.75 0.40 -18.54
C GLY A 511 20.86 -0.46 -17.66
N LEU A 512 21.11 -0.52 -16.35
CA LEU A 512 20.21 -1.18 -15.42
C LEU A 512 18.81 -0.55 -15.49
N HIS A 513 17.82 -1.40 -15.72
CA HIS A 513 16.43 -1.01 -15.71
C HIS A 513 15.68 -1.91 -14.72
N TRP A 514 14.78 -1.34 -13.92
CA TRP A 514 14.01 -2.07 -12.91
C TRP A 514 13.34 -3.35 -13.45
N SER A 515 12.76 -3.30 -14.65
CA SER A 515 12.11 -4.46 -15.28
C SER A 515 13.09 -5.49 -15.87
N ARG A 516 14.39 -5.19 -15.92
CA ARG A 516 15.42 -6.07 -16.49
C ARG A 516 16.54 -6.38 -15.50
N PHE A 517 16.39 -5.96 -14.26
CA PHE A 517 17.37 -6.12 -13.20
C PHE A 517 17.93 -7.55 -13.11
N TYR A 518 17.11 -8.56 -13.24
CA TYR A 518 17.51 -9.96 -13.21
C TYR A 518 18.59 -10.34 -14.26
N ARG A 519 18.68 -9.61 -15.38
CA ARG A 519 19.69 -9.88 -16.41
C ARG A 519 21.08 -9.41 -16.01
N GLN A 520 21.17 -8.41 -15.15
CA GLN A 520 22.41 -7.80 -14.70
C GLN A 520 22.76 -8.20 -13.26
N ALA A 521 21.88 -8.94 -12.60
CA ALA A 521 22.03 -9.33 -11.21
C ALA A 521 23.33 -10.14 -10.94
N GLY A 522 23.80 -10.93 -11.92
CA GLY A 522 25.02 -11.71 -11.79
C GLY A 522 26.30 -10.86 -11.65
N GLU A 523 26.27 -9.60 -12.04
CA GLU A 523 27.37 -8.64 -11.85
C GLU A 523 27.45 -8.16 -10.38
N MET A 524 26.32 -8.13 -9.68
CA MET A 524 26.19 -7.71 -8.30
C MET A 524 26.21 -8.89 -7.33
N PHE A 525 25.44 -9.93 -7.63
CA PHE A 525 25.33 -11.16 -6.84
C PHE A 525 26.26 -12.24 -7.42
N THR A 526 27.56 -12.05 -7.25
CA THR A 526 28.59 -12.91 -7.82
C THR A 526 28.59 -14.32 -7.19
N PRO A 527 29.17 -15.35 -7.86
CA PRO A 527 29.33 -16.68 -7.27
C PRO A 527 30.04 -16.66 -5.92
N GLN A 528 30.99 -15.73 -5.69
CA GLN A 528 31.69 -15.57 -4.42
C GLN A 528 30.75 -15.05 -3.32
N ALA A 529 29.84 -14.10 -3.64
CA ALA A 529 28.84 -13.62 -2.71
C ALA A 529 27.86 -14.74 -2.33
N MET A 530 27.42 -15.53 -3.31
CA MET A 530 26.53 -16.68 -3.10
C MET A 530 27.20 -17.76 -2.24
N ALA A 531 28.50 -18.04 -2.47
CA ALA A 531 29.23 -19.05 -1.70
C ALA A 531 29.42 -18.68 -0.22
N ARG A 532 29.46 -17.37 0.11
CA ARG A 532 29.56 -16.91 1.51
C ARG A 532 28.23 -17.02 2.28
N ALA A 533 27.12 -17.15 1.58
CA ALA A 533 25.80 -17.31 2.19
C ALA A 533 25.51 -18.76 2.62
N ASN A 534 26.33 -19.73 2.16
CA ASN A 534 26.26 -21.15 2.53
C ASN A 534 27.13 -21.42 3.77
#